data_7520a9f34c5efdef956befa2d0671fff
#
_entry.id   7520a9f34c5efdef956befa2d0671fff
#
_cell.length_a   1.000
_cell.length_b   1.000
_cell.length_c   1.000
_cell.angle_alpha   90.00
_cell.angle_beta   90.00
_cell.angle_gamma   90.00
#
_symmetry.space_group_name_H-M   'P 1'
#
loop_
_entity.id
_entity.type
_entity.pdbx_description
1 polymer ?
#
loop_
_entity_poly.entity_id
_entity_poly.type
_entity_poly.pdbx_seq_one_letter_code
_entity_poly.pdbx_strand_id
1 'polypeptide(L)'
;MEMCGATALTWSHTICPSLHLPRSVSTREARRSFSVWCVSDQDPKGNKMIISVTGATGFIGRRLVQRLHADNHSVHVLTRSKSNAETIFPAKDFPGIKIAEEPEWKDSIQGSTGVVNLAGLPISTRWSPEIKKEIKQSRIRVTSKVVELINSAPDDIRPKVFVSATAVGYYGTSETQVFDEQSPSGKDYLAEVCREWESTALKVNGGVRVALIRIGVVLGKDGGALAKMIPMFKLFAGGPLGSGTQWFSWIHLEDIVNLIYETLSNPSYKGVINGTAPNPVRLAELCDQLGHALGRPSWLPVPDFALKAVLGEGATVVLEGQKVLPTQAKKLGFPFKYSYVKDALQAILS
;
A
#
# COMPACT_ATOMS: atom_id res chain seq x y z
N MET A 1 25.20 -41.60 55.57
CA MET A 1 26.34 -42.34 55.04
C MET A 1 26.79 -41.57 53.83
N GLU A 2 27.69 -40.78 54.11
CA GLU A 2 29.10 -40.52 53.69
C GLU A 2 29.12 -39.73 52.38
N MET A 3 29.40 -38.49 52.46
CA MET A 3 30.63 -37.74 52.78
C MET A 3 31.60 -37.59 51.58
N CYS A 4 31.87 -36.34 51.31
CA CYS A 4 33.17 -35.70 51.03
C CYS A 4 33.87 -35.88 49.70
N GLY A 5 34.24 -34.71 49.22
CA GLY A 5 35.46 -34.54 48.42
C GLY A 5 35.59 -33.20 47.72
N ALA A 6 35.94 -32.17 48.50
CA ALA A 6 36.43 -30.89 47.98
C ALA A 6 37.91 -31.00 47.64
N THR A 7 38.36 -30.36 46.57
CA THR A 7 39.75 -29.90 46.45
C THR A 7 39.83 -28.58 45.70
N ALA A 8 40.41 -27.64 46.43
CA ALA A 8 40.80 -26.29 45.99
C ALA A 8 42.28 -26.29 45.49
N LEU A 9 42.71 -25.13 45.05
CA LEU A 9 44.07 -24.62 44.80
C LEU A 9 44.38 -24.48 43.29
N THR A 10 44.95 -23.40 42.79
CA THR A 10 45.78 -22.31 43.36
C THR A 10 45.87 -21.14 42.37
N TRP A 11 46.10 -19.98 42.94
CA TRP A 11 46.48 -18.71 42.33
C TRP A 11 47.86 -18.76 41.64
N SER A 12 48.02 -17.94 40.55
CA SER A 12 49.28 -17.23 40.37
C SER A 12 49.08 -15.86 39.71
N HIS A 13 49.55 -14.86 40.43
CA HIS A 13 49.70 -13.46 40.01
C HIS A 13 50.88 -13.32 39.04
N THR A 14 50.79 -12.42 38.06
CA THR A 14 51.93 -11.67 37.55
C THR A 14 51.49 -10.30 37.05
N ILE A 15 51.64 -9.32 37.81
CA ILE A 15 52.28 -8.00 37.81
C ILE A 15 52.29 -7.24 36.47
N CYS A 16 51.68 -6.04 36.59
CA CYS A 16 51.76 -4.85 35.72
C CYS A 16 53.21 -4.32 35.58
N PRO A 17 53.50 -3.49 34.58
CA PRO A 17 53.81 -2.12 34.94
C PRO A 17 53.13 -1.03 34.12
N SER A 18 52.94 0.07 34.82
CA SER A 18 52.41 1.36 34.56
C SER A 18 53.23 2.24 33.62
N LEU A 19 52.56 3.27 33.06
CA LEU A 19 52.94 4.70 32.83
C LEU A 19 52.58 5.12 31.40
N HIS A 20 51.86 6.14 31.08
CA HIS A 20 51.81 7.57 31.39
C HIS A 20 50.63 8.21 30.69
N LEU A 21 49.88 9.08 31.41
CA LEU A 21 49.02 10.08 30.81
C LEU A 21 49.86 11.33 30.42
N PRO A 22 49.40 12.11 29.44
CA PRO A 22 49.03 13.44 29.79
C PRO A 22 47.66 13.92 29.26
N ARG A 23 47.18 14.90 30.02
CA ARG A 23 45.95 15.67 29.81
C ARG A 23 45.99 16.48 28.54
N SER A 24 44.83 16.56 27.79
CA SER A 24 44.33 17.87 27.39
C SER A 24 42.84 17.79 27.00
N VAL A 25 42.09 18.71 27.48
CA VAL A 25 40.68 19.00 27.29
C VAL A 25 40.48 19.51 25.87
N SER A 26 39.45 18.98 25.17
CA SER A 26 38.78 19.71 24.11
C SER A 26 37.39 19.17 23.90
N THR A 27 36.41 19.96 24.28
CA THR A 27 35.01 19.88 23.91
C THR A 27 34.86 19.92 22.39
N ARG A 28 34.31 18.89 21.79
CA ARG A 28 33.65 18.99 20.46
C ARG A 28 32.52 17.99 20.36
N GLU A 29 31.32 18.54 20.31
CA GLU A 29 30.12 18.16 19.59
C GLU A 29 30.00 16.71 19.14
N ALA A 30 29.05 16.01 19.75
CA ALA A 30 28.49 14.76 19.26
C ALA A 30 27.79 15.02 17.90
N ARG A 31 28.51 14.85 16.82
CA ARG A 31 27.90 14.70 15.49
C ARG A 31 27.20 13.36 15.45
N ARG A 32 25.87 13.39 15.48
CA ARG A 32 25.04 12.27 15.04
C ARG A 32 25.43 11.95 13.59
N SER A 33 26.10 10.82 13.38
CA SER A 33 26.33 10.27 12.05
C SER A 33 24.97 9.80 11.51
N PHE A 34 24.37 10.60 10.67
CA PHE A 34 23.40 10.11 9.71
C PHE A 34 24.15 9.12 8.80
N SER A 35 23.87 7.85 8.95
CA SER A 35 24.24 6.88 7.94
C SER A 35 23.38 7.15 6.71
N VAL A 36 23.94 7.93 5.80
CA VAL A 36 23.47 7.97 4.41
C VAL A 36 23.71 6.56 3.88
N TRP A 37 22.63 5.82 3.69
CA TRP A 37 22.68 4.59 2.92
C TRP A 37 23.07 5.00 1.50
N CYS A 38 24.31 4.72 1.15
CA CYS A 38 24.76 4.69 -0.24
C CYS A 38 23.88 3.67 -0.95
N VAL A 39 22.90 4.16 -1.70
CA VAL A 39 22.35 3.42 -2.82
C VAL A 39 23.55 3.12 -3.71
N SER A 40 23.87 1.85 -3.89
CA SER A 40 24.90 1.43 -4.81
C SER A 40 24.58 2.03 -6.18
N ASP A 41 25.44 2.97 -6.63
CA ASP A 41 25.50 3.44 -8.00
C ASP A 41 25.87 2.27 -8.92
N GLN A 42 24.89 1.46 -9.27
CA GLN A 42 24.98 0.50 -10.37
C GLN A 42 23.62 0.39 -11.04
N ASP A 43 23.17 1.47 -11.69
CA ASP A 43 22.60 1.42 -13.03
C ASP A 43 22.43 2.84 -13.62
N PRO A 44 23.38 3.38 -14.39
CA PRO A 44 23.23 4.69 -15.03
C PRO A 44 22.38 4.65 -16.30
N LYS A 45 21.60 3.59 -16.53
CA LYS A 45 20.61 3.50 -17.64
C LYS A 45 19.38 2.73 -17.20
N GLY A 46 18.64 3.23 -16.24
CA GLY A 46 17.27 2.80 -16.04
C GLY A 46 16.48 2.97 -17.33
N ASN A 47 16.12 1.87 -17.99
CA ASN A 47 15.34 1.90 -19.22
C ASN A 47 14.08 2.72 -18.99
N LYS A 48 13.95 3.87 -19.69
CA LYS A 48 12.77 4.72 -19.64
C LYS A 48 11.53 3.89 -19.97
N MET A 49 10.64 3.71 -19.00
CA MET A 49 9.38 2.99 -19.19
C MET A 49 8.30 3.91 -19.76
N ILE A 50 7.35 3.33 -20.47
CA ILE A 50 6.09 3.99 -20.87
C ILE A 50 4.97 3.25 -20.12
N ILE A 51 4.34 3.92 -19.17
CA ILE A 51 3.36 3.30 -18.27
C ILE A 51 1.98 3.90 -18.48
N SER A 52 1.02 3.05 -18.81
CA SER A 52 -0.40 3.41 -18.93
C SER A 52 -1.13 3.13 -17.62
N VAL A 53 -1.81 4.13 -17.05
CA VAL A 53 -2.41 4.04 -15.71
C VAL A 53 -3.90 4.35 -15.77
N THR A 54 -4.77 3.38 -15.45
CA THR A 54 -6.18 3.65 -15.15
C THR A 54 -6.36 4.02 -13.69
N GLY A 55 -7.36 4.81 -13.34
CA GLY A 55 -7.53 5.30 -11.98
C GLY A 55 -6.42 6.27 -11.53
N ALA A 56 -5.68 6.84 -12.47
CA ALA A 56 -4.58 7.77 -12.25
C ALA A 56 -4.99 9.02 -11.44
N THR A 57 -6.22 9.48 -11.57
CA THR A 57 -6.77 10.63 -10.82
C THR A 57 -7.20 10.29 -9.39
N GLY A 58 -7.17 9.01 -9.01
CA GLY A 58 -7.48 8.52 -7.68
C GLY A 58 -6.35 8.73 -6.66
N PHE A 59 -6.60 8.37 -5.41
CA PHE A 59 -5.69 8.59 -4.28
C PHE A 59 -4.29 7.96 -4.48
N ILE A 60 -4.24 6.66 -4.83
CA ILE A 60 -2.97 5.98 -5.12
C ILE A 60 -2.44 6.42 -6.49
N GLY A 61 -3.32 6.51 -7.49
CA GLY A 61 -2.94 6.79 -8.87
C GLY A 61 -2.22 8.12 -9.04
N ARG A 62 -2.69 9.19 -8.39
CA ARG A 62 -2.01 10.50 -8.42
C ARG A 62 -0.58 10.40 -7.92
N ARG A 63 -0.36 9.71 -6.82
CA ARG A 63 0.97 9.56 -6.25
C ARG A 63 1.88 8.68 -7.12
N LEU A 64 1.32 7.64 -7.73
CA LEU A 64 2.05 6.81 -8.69
C LEU A 64 2.49 7.61 -9.93
N VAL A 65 1.56 8.39 -10.51
CA VAL A 65 1.88 9.25 -11.67
C VAL A 65 2.98 10.27 -11.33
N GLN A 66 2.88 10.92 -10.16
CA GLN A 66 3.90 11.85 -9.67
C GLN A 66 5.27 11.16 -9.54
N ARG A 67 5.31 9.95 -8.98
CA ARG A 67 6.56 9.19 -8.83
C ARG A 67 7.16 8.80 -10.18
N LEU A 68 6.35 8.23 -11.08
CA LEU A 68 6.80 7.84 -12.42
C LEU A 68 7.34 9.04 -13.22
N HIS A 69 6.64 10.18 -13.13
CA HIS A 69 7.08 11.41 -13.78
C HIS A 69 8.39 11.96 -13.21
N ALA A 70 8.53 11.94 -11.86
CA ALA A 70 9.76 12.38 -11.19
C ALA A 70 10.97 11.50 -11.55
N ASP A 71 10.75 10.22 -11.81
CA ASP A 71 11.78 9.27 -12.25
C ASP A 71 11.97 9.26 -13.79
N ASN A 72 11.46 10.30 -14.49
CA ASN A 72 11.59 10.51 -15.95
C ASN A 72 10.96 9.41 -16.83
N HIS A 73 10.00 8.65 -16.33
CA HIS A 73 9.21 7.73 -17.14
C HIS A 73 8.14 8.47 -17.95
N SER A 74 7.73 7.92 -19.09
CA SER A 74 6.57 8.41 -19.83
C SER A 74 5.29 7.85 -19.23
N VAL A 75 4.31 8.71 -18.97
CA VAL A 75 3.04 8.29 -18.33
C VAL A 75 1.86 8.61 -19.23
N HIS A 76 1.01 7.61 -19.47
CA HIS A 76 -0.28 7.76 -20.12
C HIS A 76 -1.39 7.62 -19.07
N VAL A 77 -2.08 8.71 -18.79
CA VAL A 77 -3.21 8.77 -17.86
C VAL A 77 -4.48 8.36 -18.61
N LEU A 78 -5.02 7.18 -18.27
CA LEU A 78 -6.25 6.67 -18.85
C LEU A 78 -7.44 7.08 -17.98
N THR A 79 -8.31 7.95 -18.51
CA THR A 79 -9.38 8.60 -17.73
C THR A 79 -10.73 8.56 -18.44
N ARG A 80 -11.80 8.83 -17.69
CA ARG A 80 -13.16 9.06 -18.20
C ARG A 80 -13.45 10.56 -18.43
N SER A 81 -12.60 11.45 -17.89
CA SER A 81 -12.75 12.89 -17.99
C SER A 81 -11.37 13.52 -18.13
N LYS A 82 -11.07 13.98 -19.35
CA LYS A 82 -9.83 14.66 -19.69
C LYS A 82 -9.67 15.94 -18.90
N SER A 83 -10.73 16.75 -18.81
CA SER A 83 -10.72 18.03 -18.07
C SER A 83 -10.38 17.85 -16.59
N ASN A 84 -10.93 16.83 -15.93
CA ASN A 84 -10.57 16.52 -14.54
C ASN A 84 -9.11 16.07 -14.41
N ALA A 85 -8.62 15.26 -15.34
CA ALA A 85 -7.22 14.82 -15.32
C ALA A 85 -6.25 15.97 -15.59
N GLU A 86 -6.56 16.88 -16.50
CA GLU A 86 -5.77 18.09 -16.78
C GLU A 86 -5.70 19.05 -15.57
N THR A 87 -6.78 19.12 -14.78
CA THR A 87 -6.77 19.88 -13.51
C THR A 87 -5.81 19.26 -12.48
N ILE A 88 -5.71 17.94 -12.43
CA ILE A 88 -4.83 17.21 -11.48
C ILE A 88 -3.39 17.17 -11.97
N PHE A 89 -3.20 17.06 -13.28
CA PHE A 89 -1.89 16.98 -13.94
C PHE A 89 -1.77 18.09 -15.00
N PRO A 90 -1.70 19.36 -14.58
CA PRO A 90 -1.55 20.48 -15.52
C PRO A 90 -0.21 20.35 -16.29
N ALA A 91 -0.25 20.58 -17.59
CA ALA A 91 0.91 20.41 -18.48
C ALA A 91 2.14 21.25 -18.06
N LYS A 92 1.92 22.36 -17.35
CA LYS A 92 2.98 23.21 -16.78
C LYS A 92 3.82 22.45 -15.75
N ASP A 93 3.17 21.66 -14.87
CA ASP A 93 3.82 20.96 -13.76
C ASP A 93 4.18 19.52 -14.14
N PHE A 94 3.50 18.97 -15.14
CA PHE A 94 3.65 17.59 -15.61
C PHE A 94 3.89 17.54 -17.12
N PRO A 95 4.98 18.11 -17.63
CA PRO A 95 5.28 18.10 -19.05
C PRO A 95 5.48 16.67 -19.57
N GLY A 96 4.88 16.35 -20.71
CA GLY A 96 5.04 15.04 -21.35
C GLY A 96 4.10 13.94 -20.85
N ILE A 97 3.21 14.21 -19.89
CA ILE A 97 2.13 13.28 -19.57
C ILE A 97 1.08 13.30 -20.69
N LYS A 98 0.73 12.12 -21.21
CA LYS A 98 -0.36 11.96 -22.16
C LYS A 98 -1.64 11.64 -21.40
N ILE A 99 -2.71 12.42 -21.61
CA ILE A 99 -4.03 12.16 -21.04
C ILE A 99 -4.92 11.64 -22.15
N ALA A 100 -5.51 10.46 -21.96
CA ALA A 100 -6.31 9.74 -22.94
C ALA A 100 -7.69 9.40 -22.36
N GLU A 101 -8.76 9.71 -23.07
CA GLU A 101 -10.12 9.23 -22.80
C GLU A 101 -10.34 7.83 -23.40
N GLU A 102 -11.43 7.17 -23.02
CA GLU A 102 -11.65 5.76 -23.32
C GLU A 102 -11.48 5.37 -24.81
N PRO A 103 -11.92 6.17 -25.81
CA PRO A 103 -11.64 5.87 -27.22
C PRO A 103 -10.16 5.83 -27.58
N GLU A 104 -9.33 6.61 -26.89
CA GLU A 104 -7.88 6.75 -27.15
C GLU A 104 -7.03 5.75 -26.35
N TRP A 105 -7.65 4.92 -25.50
CA TRP A 105 -6.92 3.98 -24.65
C TRP A 105 -6.12 2.95 -25.45
N LYS A 106 -6.62 2.54 -26.61
CA LYS A 106 -5.92 1.60 -27.49
C LYS A 106 -4.51 2.10 -27.80
N ASP A 107 -4.40 3.30 -28.33
CA ASP A 107 -3.11 3.91 -28.74
C ASP A 107 -2.20 4.25 -27.54
N SER A 108 -2.78 4.34 -26.36
CA SER A 108 -2.03 4.61 -25.13
C SER A 108 -1.52 3.33 -24.47
N ILE A 109 -2.24 2.21 -24.59
CA ILE A 109 -1.87 0.91 -24.04
C ILE A 109 -0.91 0.19 -24.99
N GLN A 110 -1.21 0.16 -26.28
CA GLN A 110 -0.35 -0.45 -27.28
C GLN A 110 0.93 0.38 -27.43
N GLY A 111 2.08 -0.28 -27.34
CA GLY A 111 3.39 0.38 -27.29
C GLY A 111 3.84 0.85 -25.91
N SER A 112 3.01 0.71 -24.86
CA SER A 112 3.47 0.94 -23.49
C SER A 112 4.32 -0.24 -22.98
N THR A 113 5.27 0.04 -22.09
CA THR A 113 6.08 -0.99 -21.41
C THR A 113 5.21 -1.81 -20.46
N GLY A 114 4.29 -1.13 -19.77
CA GLY A 114 3.42 -1.75 -18.78
C GLY A 114 2.14 -0.99 -18.55
N VAL A 115 1.16 -1.69 -17.99
CA VAL A 115 -0.16 -1.14 -17.65
C VAL A 115 -0.43 -1.33 -16.16
N VAL A 116 -0.90 -0.28 -15.49
CA VAL A 116 -1.35 -0.31 -14.09
C VAL A 116 -2.84 -0.01 -14.05
N ASN A 117 -3.61 -0.94 -13.50
CA ASN A 117 -5.06 -0.79 -13.34
C ASN A 117 -5.42 -0.54 -11.88
N LEU A 118 -5.74 0.72 -11.55
CA LEU A 118 -6.18 1.17 -10.21
C LEU A 118 -7.63 1.66 -10.21
N ALA A 119 -8.37 1.42 -11.29
CA ALA A 119 -9.73 1.92 -11.40
C ALA A 119 -10.71 1.14 -10.51
N GLY A 120 -11.53 1.87 -9.78
CA GLY A 120 -12.59 1.31 -8.95
C GLY A 120 -13.35 2.39 -8.18
N LEU A 121 -14.65 2.22 -8.06
CA LEU A 121 -15.49 3.10 -7.24
C LEU A 121 -15.14 2.94 -5.75
N PRO A 122 -15.06 4.03 -4.95
CA PRO A 122 -14.88 3.93 -3.51
C PRO A 122 -15.98 3.08 -2.84
N ILE A 123 -15.59 2.22 -1.89
CA ILE A 123 -16.53 1.32 -1.19
C ILE A 123 -17.07 1.92 0.11
N SER A 124 -16.43 2.95 0.67
CA SER A 124 -16.81 3.57 1.94
C SER A 124 -17.95 4.59 1.73
N THR A 125 -19.11 4.10 1.32
CA THR A 125 -20.34 4.85 1.05
C THR A 125 -21.55 4.05 1.54
N ARG A 126 -22.75 4.66 1.53
CA ARG A 126 -23.99 3.93 1.81
C ARG A 126 -24.26 2.94 0.69
N TRP A 127 -24.41 1.66 1.01
CA TRP A 127 -24.71 0.65 0.01
C TRP A 127 -26.20 0.50 -0.20
N SER A 128 -26.60 0.56 -1.49
CA SER A 128 -27.85 0.05 -2.03
C SER A 128 -27.53 -1.05 -3.04
N PRO A 129 -28.53 -1.80 -3.54
CA PRO A 129 -28.32 -2.77 -4.62
C PRO A 129 -27.63 -2.15 -5.85
N GLU A 130 -27.98 -0.92 -6.22
CA GLU A 130 -27.41 -0.19 -7.34
C GLU A 130 -25.92 0.16 -7.08
N ILE A 131 -25.62 0.66 -5.89
CA ILE A 131 -24.23 0.99 -5.51
C ILE A 131 -23.38 -0.27 -5.44
N LYS A 132 -23.87 -1.38 -4.90
CA LYS A 132 -23.17 -2.68 -4.94
C LYS A 132 -22.88 -3.10 -6.39
N LYS A 133 -23.87 -3.00 -7.27
CA LYS A 133 -23.68 -3.28 -8.69
C LYS A 133 -22.61 -2.38 -9.32
N GLU A 134 -22.64 -1.08 -9.04
CA GLU A 134 -21.63 -0.14 -9.53
C GLU A 134 -20.23 -0.42 -8.95
N ILE A 135 -20.11 -0.76 -7.66
CA ILE A 135 -18.84 -1.17 -7.03
C ILE A 135 -18.23 -2.32 -7.81
N LYS A 136 -19.02 -3.35 -8.15
CA LYS A 136 -18.59 -4.51 -8.93
C LYS A 136 -18.26 -4.12 -10.38
N GLN A 137 -19.20 -3.49 -11.06
CA GLN A 137 -19.07 -3.18 -12.49
C GLN A 137 -17.97 -2.19 -12.81
N SER A 138 -17.73 -1.17 -11.96
CA SER A 138 -16.64 -0.21 -12.16
C SER A 138 -15.26 -0.88 -12.22
N ARG A 139 -15.09 -2.02 -11.55
CA ARG A 139 -13.86 -2.82 -11.55
C ARG A 139 -13.79 -3.76 -12.76
N ILE A 140 -14.83 -4.56 -12.92
CA ILE A 140 -14.87 -5.61 -13.97
C ILE A 140 -14.84 -4.99 -15.37
N ARG A 141 -15.65 -3.96 -15.64
CA ARG A 141 -15.70 -3.30 -16.96
C ARG A 141 -14.36 -2.71 -17.36
N VAL A 142 -13.73 -1.93 -16.46
CA VAL A 142 -12.45 -1.31 -16.78
C VAL A 142 -11.35 -2.35 -16.95
N THR A 143 -11.31 -3.37 -16.09
CA THR A 143 -10.34 -4.45 -16.20
C THR A 143 -10.52 -5.24 -17.48
N SER A 144 -11.75 -5.60 -17.85
CA SER A 144 -12.06 -6.28 -19.12
C SER A 144 -11.61 -5.46 -20.32
N LYS A 145 -11.88 -4.16 -20.32
CA LYS A 145 -11.44 -3.27 -21.41
C LYS A 145 -9.92 -3.20 -21.53
N VAL A 146 -9.21 -3.06 -20.42
CA VAL A 146 -7.74 -3.07 -20.42
C VAL A 146 -7.20 -4.40 -20.94
N VAL A 147 -7.73 -5.54 -20.47
CA VAL A 147 -7.34 -6.87 -20.91
C VAL A 147 -7.59 -7.07 -22.41
N GLU A 148 -8.76 -6.65 -22.93
CA GLU A 148 -9.07 -6.68 -24.36
C GLU A 148 -8.04 -5.91 -25.19
N LEU A 149 -7.69 -4.69 -24.75
CA LEU A 149 -6.74 -3.83 -25.47
C LEU A 149 -5.31 -4.37 -25.43
N ILE A 150 -4.90 -4.98 -24.32
CA ILE A 150 -3.61 -5.69 -24.23
C ILE A 150 -3.59 -6.91 -25.15
N ASN A 151 -4.65 -7.72 -25.13
CA ASN A 151 -4.73 -8.95 -25.90
C ASN A 151 -4.82 -8.71 -27.42
N SER A 152 -5.46 -7.59 -27.82
CA SER A 152 -5.56 -7.20 -29.23
C SER A 152 -4.29 -6.55 -29.78
N ALA A 153 -3.30 -6.24 -28.93
CA ALA A 153 -2.05 -5.65 -29.39
C ALA A 153 -1.18 -6.69 -30.13
N PRO A 154 -0.56 -6.33 -31.27
CA PRO A 154 0.52 -7.09 -31.86
C PRO A 154 1.66 -7.35 -30.87
N ASP A 155 2.39 -8.47 -31.05
CA ASP A 155 3.38 -8.94 -30.08
C ASP A 155 4.53 -7.95 -29.84
N ASP A 156 4.91 -7.19 -30.86
CA ASP A 156 5.98 -6.21 -30.83
C ASP A 156 5.65 -4.95 -30.02
N ILE A 157 4.36 -4.58 -29.96
CA ILE A 157 3.87 -3.41 -29.21
C ILE A 157 3.01 -3.78 -28.01
N ARG A 158 2.89 -5.07 -27.68
CA ARG A 158 2.15 -5.54 -26.51
C ARG A 158 2.87 -5.18 -25.22
N PRO A 159 2.20 -4.59 -24.21
CA PRO A 159 2.77 -4.39 -22.90
C PRO A 159 3.37 -5.67 -22.31
N LYS A 160 4.52 -5.56 -21.65
CA LYS A 160 5.22 -6.73 -21.08
C LYS A 160 4.77 -7.04 -19.63
N VAL A 161 4.15 -6.08 -18.98
CA VAL A 161 3.65 -6.24 -17.59
C VAL A 161 2.28 -5.60 -17.42
N PHE A 162 1.41 -6.32 -16.73
CA PHE A 162 0.10 -5.84 -16.29
C PHE A 162 0.00 -5.95 -14.76
N VAL A 163 -0.08 -4.82 -14.08
CA VAL A 163 -0.30 -4.73 -12.63
C VAL A 163 -1.75 -4.34 -12.39
N SER A 164 -2.54 -5.23 -11.81
CA SER A 164 -3.93 -4.94 -11.49
C SER A 164 -4.11 -4.86 -9.98
N ALA A 165 -4.65 -3.73 -9.50
CA ALA A 165 -5.12 -3.64 -8.13
C ALA A 165 -6.28 -4.60 -7.91
N THR A 166 -6.34 -5.16 -6.72
CA THR A 166 -7.46 -5.82 -6.09
C THR A 166 -7.49 -5.42 -4.62
N ALA A 167 -8.13 -6.13 -3.72
CA ALA A 167 -8.21 -5.72 -2.33
C ALA A 167 -8.09 -6.91 -1.37
N VAL A 168 -7.64 -6.64 -0.13
CA VAL A 168 -7.64 -7.63 0.97
C VAL A 168 -9.04 -8.13 1.32
N GLY A 169 -10.10 -7.45 0.87
CA GLY A 169 -11.47 -7.96 0.90
C GLY A 169 -11.65 -9.32 0.21
N TYR A 170 -10.69 -9.76 -0.61
CA TYR A 170 -10.62 -11.12 -1.15
C TYR A 170 -10.75 -12.21 -0.08
N TYR A 171 -10.18 -11.98 1.09
CA TYR A 171 -10.13 -12.98 2.17
C TYR A 171 -11.41 -13.05 3.00
N GLY A 172 -12.32 -12.07 2.85
CA GLY A 172 -13.45 -11.89 3.77
C GLY A 172 -12.99 -11.32 5.12
N THR A 173 -13.79 -11.51 6.16
CA THR A 173 -13.54 -10.96 7.50
C THR A 173 -13.31 -12.08 8.53
N SER A 174 -12.40 -11.85 9.49
CA SER A 174 -12.14 -12.76 10.60
C SER A 174 -11.42 -12.04 11.75
N GLU A 175 -11.84 -12.31 12.97
CA GLU A 175 -11.16 -11.78 14.16
C GLU A 175 -9.92 -12.60 14.57
N THR A 176 -9.88 -13.88 14.21
CA THR A 176 -8.86 -14.84 14.70
C THR A 176 -7.92 -15.33 13.61
N GLN A 177 -8.39 -15.45 12.37
CA GLN A 177 -7.60 -15.99 11.27
C GLN A 177 -6.58 -14.97 10.76
N VAL A 178 -5.37 -15.45 10.45
CA VAL A 178 -4.33 -14.70 9.76
C VAL A 178 -4.28 -15.16 8.31
N PHE A 179 -4.29 -14.20 7.39
CA PHE A 179 -4.30 -14.47 5.95
C PHE A 179 -2.97 -14.04 5.30
N ASP A 180 -2.57 -14.79 4.31
CA ASP A 180 -1.48 -14.49 3.38
C ASP A 180 -1.92 -14.79 1.93
N GLU A 181 -0.99 -14.68 0.98
CA GLU A 181 -1.31 -14.86 -0.43
C GLU A 181 -1.76 -16.30 -0.82
N GLN A 182 -1.46 -17.29 0.03
CA GLN A 182 -1.88 -18.69 -0.15
C GLN A 182 -3.27 -18.98 0.44
N SER A 183 -3.79 -18.07 1.25
CA SER A 183 -5.07 -18.25 1.94
C SER A 183 -6.24 -18.23 0.96
N PRO A 184 -7.28 -19.08 1.19
CA PRO A 184 -8.46 -19.11 0.34
C PRO A 184 -9.25 -17.80 0.43
N SER A 185 -10.11 -17.57 -0.56
CA SER A 185 -11.02 -16.42 -0.55
C SER A 185 -12.16 -16.59 0.46
N GLY A 186 -12.63 -15.45 0.97
CA GLY A 186 -13.86 -15.38 1.74
C GLY A 186 -15.13 -15.67 0.91
N LYS A 187 -16.28 -15.62 1.59
CA LYS A 187 -17.60 -15.94 0.99
C LYS A 187 -18.53 -14.73 0.91
N ASP A 188 -18.11 -13.58 1.44
CA ASP A 188 -18.91 -12.37 1.44
C ASP A 188 -18.90 -11.66 0.05
N TYR A 189 -19.71 -10.59 -0.04
CA TYR A 189 -19.87 -9.83 -1.27
C TYR A 189 -18.53 -9.23 -1.79
N LEU A 190 -17.69 -8.69 -0.91
CA LEU A 190 -16.42 -8.10 -1.34
C LEU A 190 -15.44 -9.17 -1.82
N ALA A 191 -15.43 -10.34 -1.19
CA ALA A 191 -14.63 -11.47 -1.63
C ALA A 191 -15.08 -11.98 -3.01
N GLU A 192 -16.40 -12.02 -3.27
CA GLU A 192 -16.94 -12.33 -4.60
C GLU A 192 -16.46 -11.32 -5.65
N VAL A 193 -16.59 -10.03 -5.36
CA VAL A 193 -16.12 -8.96 -6.24
C VAL A 193 -14.63 -9.10 -6.54
N CYS A 194 -13.80 -9.35 -5.52
CA CYS A 194 -12.36 -9.53 -5.71
C CYS A 194 -12.03 -10.75 -6.56
N ARG A 195 -12.68 -11.90 -6.35
CA ARG A 195 -12.48 -13.11 -7.18
C ARG A 195 -12.77 -12.84 -8.65
N GLU A 196 -13.89 -12.19 -8.95
CA GLU A 196 -14.27 -11.88 -10.32
C GLU A 196 -13.31 -10.86 -10.95
N TRP A 197 -12.90 -9.88 -10.17
CA TRP A 197 -11.92 -8.90 -10.60
C TRP A 197 -10.57 -9.53 -10.94
N GLU A 198 -10.04 -10.38 -10.06
CA GLU A 198 -8.79 -11.13 -10.29
C GLU A 198 -8.91 -12.07 -11.49
N SER A 199 -10.01 -12.84 -11.58
CA SER A 199 -10.24 -13.73 -12.72
C SER A 199 -10.33 -12.99 -14.06
N THR A 200 -10.84 -11.75 -14.04
CA THR A 200 -10.90 -10.90 -15.23
C THR A 200 -9.49 -10.41 -15.62
N ALA A 201 -8.68 -10.00 -14.68
CA ALA A 201 -7.31 -9.57 -14.94
C ALA A 201 -6.43 -10.72 -15.45
N LEU A 202 -6.66 -11.94 -14.98
CA LEU A 202 -5.93 -13.13 -15.40
C LEU A 202 -6.27 -13.62 -16.84
N LYS A 203 -7.25 -13.01 -17.53
CA LYS A 203 -7.55 -13.29 -18.94
C LYS A 203 -6.57 -12.65 -19.92
N VAL A 204 -5.53 -11.98 -19.44
CA VAL A 204 -4.45 -11.48 -20.28
C VAL A 204 -3.71 -12.64 -20.92
N ASN A 205 -3.42 -12.53 -22.21
CA ASN A 205 -2.72 -13.55 -23.00
C ASN A 205 -1.33 -13.85 -22.46
N GLY A 206 -0.86 -15.09 -22.68
CA GLY A 206 0.49 -15.50 -22.34
C GLY A 206 1.56 -14.57 -22.93
N GLY A 207 2.70 -14.46 -22.25
CA GLY A 207 3.77 -13.54 -22.61
C GLY A 207 3.70 -12.17 -21.90
N VAL A 208 2.59 -11.81 -21.28
CA VAL A 208 2.45 -10.64 -20.40
C VAL A 208 2.56 -11.09 -18.95
N ARG A 209 3.49 -10.50 -18.20
CA ARG A 209 3.62 -10.77 -16.76
C ARG A 209 2.49 -10.09 -16.01
N VAL A 210 1.65 -10.88 -15.35
CA VAL A 210 0.53 -10.37 -14.55
C VAL A 210 0.90 -10.37 -13.07
N ALA A 211 0.61 -9.25 -12.40
CA ALA A 211 0.68 -9.14 -10.95
C ALA A 211 -0.63 -8.57 -10.41
N LEU A 212 -1.17 -9.24 -9.39
CA LEU A 212 -2.39 -8.85 -8.69
C LEU A 212 -2.01 -8.34 -7.30
N ILE A 213 -2.24 -7.06 -7.03
CA ILE A 213 -1.91 -6.47 -5.73
C ILE A 213 -3.19 -6.35 -4.90
N ARG A 214 -3.34 -7.21 -3.87
CA ARG A 214 -4.43 -7.14 -2.88
C ARG A 214 -4.13 -6.04 -1.88
N ILE A 215 -4.68 -4.86 -2.13
CA ILE A 215 -4.37 -3.64 -1.37
C ILE A 215 -5.18 -3.60 -0.08
N GLY A 216 -4.51 -3.34 1.04
CA GLY A 216 -5.11 -3.03 2.34
C GLY A 216 -5.64 -1.60 2.42
N VAL A 217 -5.95 -1.13 3.63
CA VAL A 217 -6.39 0.25 3.83
C VAL A 217 -5.20 1.19 3.69
N VAL A 218 -5.23 2.04 2.67
CA VAL A 218 -4.12 2.95 2.38
C VAL A 218 -4.21 4.18 3.28
N LEU A 219 -3.13 4.46 4.01
CA LEU A 219 -2.99 5.62 4.88
C LEU A 219 -2.22 6.74 4.19
N GLY A 220 -2.79 7.94 4.20
CA GLY A 220 -2.18 9.17 3.71
C GLY A 220 -3.06 10.38 4.06
N LYS A 221 -2.47 11.60 3.99
CA LYS A 221 -3.10 12.84 4.46
C LYS A 221 -4.33 13.24 3.64
N ASP A 222 -4.23 13.12 2.31
CA ASP A 222 -5.17 13.75 1.38
C ASP A 222 -6.19 12.77 0.78
N GLY A 223 -6.38 11.61 1.43
CA GLY A 223 -7.33 10.62 0.94
C GLY A 223 -7.47 9.40 1.84
N GLY A 224 -8.26 8.43 1.37
CA GLY A 224 -8.51 7.19 2.08
C GLY A 224 -9.25 7.37 3.41
N ALA A 225 -8.98 6.47 4.36
CA ALA A 225 -9.63 6.46 5.66
C ALA A 225 -9.24 7.67 6.52
N LEU A 226 -7.96 8.05 6.54
CA LEU A 226 -7.47 9.12 7.40
C LEU A 226 -8.06 10.48 7.06
N ALA A 227 -8.29 10.80 5.78
CA ALA A 227 -8.92 12.05 5.38
C ALA A 227 -10.32 12.24 5.99
N LYS A 228 -11.01 11.14 6.32
CA LYS A 228 -12.32 11.15 7.01
C LYS A 228 -12.17 11.16 8.53
N MET A 229 -11.14 10.51 9.07
CA MET A 229 -10.93 10.39 10.52
C MET A 229 -10.32 11.66 11.13
N ILE A 230 -9.30 12.24 10.50
CA ILE A 230 -8.56 13.40 11.02
C ILE A 230 -9.48 14.57 11.42
N PRO A 231 -10.48 15.00 10.61
CA PRO A 231 -11.39 16.07 11.01
C PRO A 231 -12.16 15.78 12.30
N MET A 232 -12.60 14.51 12.50
CA MET A 232 -13.34 14.12 13.70
C MET A 232 -12.45 14.20 14.94
N PHE A 233 -11.20 13.72 14.85
CA PHE A 233 -10.23 13.84 15.94
C PHE A 233 -9.92 15.31 16.27
N LYS A 234 -9.77 16.17 15.25
CA LYS A 234 -9.54 17.61 15.47
C LYS A 234 -10.71 18.29 16.20
N LEU A 235 -11.94 17.78 16.01
CA LEU A 235 -13.16 18.23 16.70
C LEU A 235 -13.37 17.55 18.06
N PHE A 236 -12.37 16.82 18.59
CA PHE A 236 -12.45 16.06 19.85
C PHE A 236 -13.50 14.93 19.84
N ALA A 237 -13.99 14.56 18.68
CA ALA A 237 -14.97 13.47 18.46
C ALA A 237 -14.31 12.21 17.87
N GLY A 238 -13.03 11.99 18.16
CA GLY A 238 -12.26 10.84 17.70
C GLY A 238 -12.43 9.63 18.58
N GLY A 239 -12.46 8.45 17.95
CA GLY A 239 -12.53 7.16 18.64
C GLY A 239 -12.77 6.00 17.69
N PRO A 240 -12.79 4.76 18.20
CA PRO A 240 -13.01 3.59 17.39
C PRO A 240 -14.43 3.53 16.82
N LEU A 241 -14.55 2.89 15.66
CA LEU A 241 -15.84 2.57 15.05
C LEU A 241 -16.28 1.19 15.57
N GLY A 242 -17.48 1.12 16.15
CA GLY A 242 -17.96 -0.07 16.84
C GLY A 242 -17.10 -0.43 18.05
N SER A 243 -16.81 -1.71 18.21
CA SER A 243 -15.96 -2.24 19.29
C SER A 243 -14.49 -1.83 19.17
N GLY A 244 -14.03 -1.51 17.96
CA GLY A 244 -12.60 -1.28 17.67
C GLY A 244 -11.72 -2.53 17.68
N THR A 245 -12.31 -3.73 17.91
CA THR A 245 -11.57 -4.99 17.96
C THR A 245 -11.25 -5.58 16.59
N GLN A 246 -11.90 -5.09 15.53
CA GLN A 246 -11.66 -5.56 14.17
C GLN A 246 -10.24 -5.27 13.71
N TRP A 247 -9.68 -6.21 12.92
CA TRP A 247 -8.37 -6.06 12.34
C TRP A 247 -8.34 -4.97 11.26
N PHE A 248 -7.28 -4.21 11.26
CA PHE A 248 -7.01 -3.14 10.31
C PHE A 248 -5.70 -3.42 9.58
N SER A 249 -5.80 -4.06 8.42
CA SER A 249 -4.67 -4.32 7.53
C SER A 249 -4.43 -3.11 6.65
N TRP A 250 -3.43 -2.33 7.00
CA TRP A 250 -3.11 -1.03 6.43
C TRP A 250 -1.80 -1.07 5.62
N ILE A 251 -1.58 -0.04 4.81
CA ILE A 251 -0.29 0.27 4.18
C ILE A 251 -0.15 1.79 4.03
N HIS A 252 1.07 2.31 4.15
CA HIS A 252 1.34 3.71 3.86
C HIS A 252 1.26 3.99 2.35
N LEU A 253 0.79 5.18 1.97
CA LEU A 253 0.64 5.57 0.56
C LEU A 253 1.96 5.46 -0.24
N GLU A 254 3.08 5.84 0.35
CA GLU A 254 4.38 5.71 -0.32
C GLU A 254 4.77 4.24 -0.52
N ASP A 255 4.53 3.38 0.47
CA ASP A 255 4.88 1.96 0.36
C ASP A 255 4.06 1.24 -0.71
N ILE A 256 2.75 1.52 -0.83
CA ILE A 256 1.96 0.91 -1.91
C ILE A 256 2.37 1.43 -3.29
N VAL A 257 2.73 2.71 -3.41
CA VAL A 257 3.26 3.28 -4.65
C VAL A 257 4.60 2.63 -5.02
N ASN A 258 5.50 2.48 -4.05
CA ASN A 258 6.79 1.81 -4.24
C ASN A 258 6.59 0.32 -4.60
N LEU A 259 5.65 -0.38 -3.97
CA LEU A 259 5.35 -1.77 -4.30
C LEU A 259 4.83 -1.93 -5.74
N ILE A 260 3.97 -1.03 -6.20
CA ILE A 260 3.52 -1.00 -7.60
C ILE A 260 4.70 -0.71 -8.54
N TYR A 261 5.57 0.22 -8.18
CA TYR A 261 6.76 0.57 -8.96
C TYR A 261 7.72 -0.61 -9.08
N GLU A 262 8.05 -1.27 -7.96
CA GLU A 262 8.87 -2.50 -7.96
C GLU A 262 8.22 -3.60 -8.80
N THR A 263 6.90 -3.71 -8.73
CA THR A 263 6.16 -4.70 -9.53
C THR A 263 6.27 -4.40 -11.03
N LEU A 264 6.37 -3.15 -11.45
CA LEU A 264 6.57 -2.77 -12.84
C LEU A 264 7.98 -3.12 -13.34
N SER A 265 9.00 -2.78 -12.56
CA SER A 265 10.41 -2.84 -12.95
C SER A 265 11.06 -4.21 -12.72
N ASN A 266 10.69 -4.91 -11.65
CA ASN A 266 11.33 -6.16 -11.24
C ASN A 266 10.49 -7.40 -11.66
N PRO A 267 11.01 -8.27 -12.55
CA PRO A 267 10.27 -9.42 -13.05
C PRO A 267 9.96 -10.50 -12.00
N SER A 268 10.64 -10.48 -10.85
CA SER A 268 10.35 -11.40 -9.75
C SER A 268 8.99 -11.13 -9.08
N TYR A 269 8.48 -9.90 -9.21
CA TYR A 269 7.15 -9.53 -8.71
C TYR A 269 6.08 -9.95 -9.70
N LYS A 270 5.47 -11.11 -9.48
CA LYS A 270 4.42 -11.71 -10.31
C LYS A 270 3.41 -12.47 -9.47
N GLY A 271 2.23 -12.74 -10.02
CA GLY A 271 1.14 -13.43 -9.32
C GLY A 271 0.49 -12.55 -8.27
N VAL A 272 0.06 -13.14 -7.16
CA VAL A 272 -0.64 -12.42 -6.08
C VAL A 272 0.36 -11.86 -5.07
N ILE A 273 0.18 -10.60 -4.69
CA ILE A 273 1.00 -9.90 -3.69
C ILE A 273 0.06 -9.10 -2.78
N ASN A 274 0.16 -9.29 -1.47
CA ASN A 274 -0.56 -8.47 -0.52
C ASN A 274 0.12 -7.10 -0.35
N GLY A 275 -0.59 -6.05 -0.70
CA GLY A 275 -0.21 -4.66 -0.48
C GLY A 275 -0.63 -4.18 0.90
N THR A 276 -0.04 -4.76 1.95
CA THR A 276 -0.27 -4.42 3.36
C THR A 276 1.06 -4.18 4.07
N ALA A 277 1.05 -3.38 5.14
CA ALA A 277 2.21 -3.25 6.02
C ALA A 277 2.45 -4.56 6.81
N PRO A 278 3.70 -4.81 7.27
CA PRO A 278 4.06 -6.03 8.00
C PRO A 278 3.31 -6.24 9.31
N ASN A 279 2.87 -5.15 9.95
CA ASN A 279 2.24 -5.17 11.27
C ASN A 279 0.82 -4.58 11.21
N PRO A 280 -0.19 -5.40 10.85
CA PRO A 280 -1.59 -5.01 10.96
C PRO A 280 -1.96 -4.79 12.43
N VAL A 281 -2.85 -3.83 12.71
CA VAL A 281 -3.27 -3.44 14.06
C VAL A 281 -4.77 -3.65 14.26
N ARG A 282 -5.27 -3.53 15.49
CA ARG A 282 -6.71 -3.39 15.74
C ARG A 282 -7.13 -1.94 15.49
N LEU A 283 -8.39 -1.71 15.11
CA LEU A 283 -8.87 -0.36 14.84
C LEU A 283 -8.77 0.56 16.05
N ALA A 284 -9.02 0.03 17.26
CA ALA A 284 -8.84 0.78 18.50
C ALA A 284 -7.39 1.27 18.67
N GLU A 285 -6.40 0.42 18.37
CA GLU A 285 -4.98 0.79 18.40
C GLU A 285 -4.65 1.88 17.37
N LEU A 286 -5.17 1.78 16.15
CA LEU A 286 -5.03 2.84 15.14
C LEU A 286 -5.59 4.18 15.67
N CYS A 287 -6.80 4.16 16.26
CA CYS A 287 -7.44 5.35 16.78
C CYS A 287 -6.64 5.96 17.93
N ASP A 288 -6.10 5.13 18.81
CA ASP A 288 -5.25 5.59 19.92
C ASP A 288 -3.96 6.26 19.40
N GLN A 289 -3.25 5.60 18.48
CA GLN A 289 -2.05 6.15 17.85
C GLN A 289 -2.34 7.45 17.08
N LEU A 290 -3.50 7.54 16.41
CA LEU A 290 -3.94 8.75 15.69
C LEU A 290 -4.24 9.88 16.68
N GLY A 291 -4.91 9.58 17.77
CA GLY A 291 -5.19 10.53 18.85
C GLY A 291 -3.88 11.10 19.44
N HIS A 292 -2.94 10.23 19.79
CA HIS A 292 -1.62 10.64 20.27
C HIS A 292 -0.87 11.53 19.28
N ALA A 293 -0.84 11.14 17.99
CA ALA A 293 -0.15 11.90 16.96
C ALA A 293 -0.77 13.28 16.69
N LEU A 294 -2.08 13.43 16.92
CA LEU A 294 -2.79 14.70 16.78
C LEU A 294 -2.86 15.52 18.09
N GLY A 295 -2.45 14.95 19.23
CA GLY A 295 -2.67 15.55 20.56
C GLY A 295 -4.17 15.66 20.88
N ARG A 296 -4.96 14.66 20.54
CA ARG A 296 -6.42 14.64 20.70
C ARG A 296 -6.87 13.33 21.35
N PRO A 297 -7.97 13.35 22.14
CA PRO A 297 -8.52 12.14 22.73
C PRO A 297 -9.05 11.18 21.65
N SER A 298 -9.01 9.87 21.96
CA SER A 298 -9.48 8.79 21.09
C SER A 298 -10.55 7.90 21.75
N TRP A 299 -11.23 8.42 22.77
CA TRP A 299 -12.10 7.64 23.66
C TRP A 299 -13.58 7.63 23.28
N LEU A 300 -14.03 8.41 22.26
CA LEU A 300 -15.44 8.49 21.89
C LEU A 300 -15.78 7.46 20.79
N PRO A 301 -16.29 6.27 21.15
CA PRO A 301 -16.63 5.27 20.15
C PRO A 301 -17.87 5.69 19.36
N VAL A 302 -17.89 5.38 18.05
CA VAL A 302 -19.08 5.52 17.22
C VAL A 302 -19.86 4.19 17.28
N PRO A 303 -21.08 4.16 17.84
CA PRO A 303 -21.83 2.91 17.98
C PRO A 303 -22.18 2.27 16.63
N ASP A 304 -22.23 0.94 16.60
CA ASP A 304 -22.54 0.14 15.41
C ASP A 304 -23.87 0.54 14.77
N PHE A 305 -24.91 0.79 15.59
CA PHE A 305 -26.22 1.17 15.06
C PHE A 305 -26.20 2.50 14.31
N ALA A 306 -25.38 3.47 14.77
CA ALA A 306 -25.22 4.75 14.08
C ALA A 306 -24.52 4.58 12.73
N LEU A 307 -23.48 3.75 12.67
CA LEU A 307 -22.80 3.41 11.43
C LEU A 307 -23.72 2.67 10.46
N LYS A 308 -24.50 1.71 10.92
CA LYS A 308 -25.50 0.99 10.12
C LYS A 308 -26.61 1.91 9.60
N ALA A 309 -27.06 2.89 10.40
CA ALA A 309 -28.03 3.88 9.95
C ALA A 309 -27.51 4.76 8.81
N VAL A 310 -26.21 5.16 8.87
CA VAL A 310 -25.58 6.03 7.87
C VAL A 310 -25.14 5.26 6.63
N LEU A 311 -24.47 4.12 6.80
CA LEU A 311 -23.80 3.39 5.72
C LEU A 311 -24.61 2.18 5.19
N GLY A 312 -25.71 1.80 5.86
CA GLY A 312 -26.48 0.62 5.51
C GLY A 312 -25.60 -0.64 5.61
N GLU A 313 -25.72 -1.54 4.63
CA GLU A 313 -24.84 -2.74 4.52
C GLU A 313 -23.35 -2.38 4.39
N GLY A 314 -23.02 -1.20 3.87
CA GLY A 314 -21.64 -0.72 3.77
C GLY A 314 -20.95 -0.50 5.13
N ALA A 315 -21.69 -0.54 6.24
CA ALA A 315 -21.11 -0.47 7.58
C ALA A 315 -20.17 -1.64 7.88
N THR A 316 -20.37 -2.81 7.26
CA THR A 316 -19.47 -3.98 7.39
C THR A 316 -18.03 -3.66 7.02
N VAL A 317 -17.81 -2.78 6.03
CA VAL A 317 -16.46 -2.36 5.59
C VAL A 317 -15.64 -1.70 6.70
N VAL A 318 -16.32 -1.08 7.67
CA VAL A 318 -15.66 -0.35 8.77
C VAL A 318 -15.83 -1.04 10.13
N LEU A 319 -16.82 -1.93 10.27
CA LEU A 319 -17.10 -2.67 11.50
C LEU A 319 -16.41 -4.03 11.55
N GLU A 320 -16.00 -4.57 10.42
CA GLU A 320 -15.36 -5.86 10.30
C GLU A 320 -13.98 -5.69 9.65
N GLY A 321 -13.15 -6.72 9.76
CA GLY A 321 -11.82 -6.68 9.17
C GLY A 321 -11.12 -8.03 9.19
N GLN A 322 -9.90 -8.04 8.66
CA GLN A 322 -9.07 -9.23 8.55
C GLN A 322 -7.60 -8.91 8.82
N LYS A 323 -6.87 -9.85 9.40
CA LYS A 323 -5.42 -9.76 9.59
C LYS A 323 -4.71 -10.34 8.38
N VAL A 324 -4.16 -9.48 7.52
CA VAL A 324 -3.48 -9.88 6.28
C VAL A 324 -2.01 -9.52 6.34
N LEU A 325 -1.14 -10.48 6.04
CA LEU A 325 0.31 -10.32 6.04
C LEU A 325 0.86 -10.24 4.61
N PRO A 326 1.87 -9.40 4.34
CA PRO A 326 2.52 -9.25 3.04
C PRO A 326 3.63 -10.30 2.88
N THR A 327 3.28 -11.58 2.91
CA THR A 327 4.26 -12.68 2.94
C THR A 327 5.10 -12.71 1.67
N GLN A 328 4.49 -12.50 0.51
CA GLN A 328 5.20 -12.49 -0.77
C GLN A 328 6.11 -11.26 -0.90
N ALA A 329 5.65 -10.07 -0.57
CA ALA A 329 6.48 -8.87 -0.61
C ALA A 329 7.70 -8.98 0.32
N LYS A 330 7.53 -9.55 1.53
CA LYS A 330 8.63 -9.84 2.46
C LYS A 330 9.61 -10.86 1.88
N LYS A 331 9.15 -11.95 1.27
CA LYS A 331 10.00 -12.95 0.60
C LYS A 331 10.83 -12.35 -0.53
N LEU A 332 10.26 -11.39 -1.25
CA LEU A 332 10.95 -10.67 -2.33
C LEU A 332 11.90 -9.57 -1.83
N GLY A 333 12.00 -9.37 -0.51
CA GLY A 333 12.87 -8.37 0.10
C GLY A 333 12.37 -6.94 -0.05
N PHE A 334 11.06 -6.72 -0.23
CA PHE A 334 10.50 -5.37 -0.36
C PHE A 334 10.84 -4.51 0.87
N PRO A 335 11.45 -3.34 0.68
CA PRO A 335 11.90 -2.47 1.78
C PRO A 335 10.75 -1.58 2.25
N PHE A 336 9.89 -2.09 3.14
CA PHE A 336 8.84 -1.26 3.73
C PHE A 336 9.45 -0.07 4.48
N LYS A 337 9.10 1.15 4.07
CA LYS A 337 9.50 2.39 4.74
C LYS A 337 8.77 2.55 6.08
N TYR A 338 7.51 2.14 6.12
CA TYR A 338 6.65 2.25 7.29
C TYR A 338 6.11 0.88 7.70
N SER A 339 6.84 0.21 8.57
CA SER A 339 6.43 -1.10 9.09
C SER A 339 5.45 -1.01 10.26
N TYR A 340 5.44 0.10 11.00
CA TYR A 340 4.58 0.32 12.16
C TYR A 340 3.65 1.52 11.94
N VAL A 341 2.41 1.40 12.40
CA VAL A 341 1.36 2.41 12.18
C VAL A 341 1.69 3.74 12.84
N LYS A 342 2.38 3.70 13.99
CA LYS A 342 2.85 4.91 14.69
C LYS A 342 3.75 5.76 13.80
N ASP A 343 4.75 5.15 13.18
CA ASP A 343 5.72 5.85 12.33
C ASP A 343 5.04 6.40 11.05
N ALA A 344 4.12 5.61 10.49
CA ALA A 344 3.31 6.04 9.36
C ALA A 344 2.45 7.26 9.69
N LEU A 345 1.76 7.25 10.83
CA LEU A 345 0.91 8.37 11.25
C LEU A 345 1.73 9.62 11.56
N GLN A 346 2.88 9.49 12.20
CA GLN A 346 3.78 10.62 12.44
C GLN A 346 4.24 11.26 11.13
N ALA A 347 4.65 10.46 10.16
CA ALA A 347 5.09 10.96 8.84
C ALA A 347 3.95 11.60 8.03
N ILE A 348 2.71 11.11 8.17
CA ILE A 348 1.54 11.66 7.46
C ILE A 348 1.11 13.00 8.05
N LEU A 349 1.26 13.20 9.36
CA LEU A 349 0.74 14.35 10.08
C LEU A 349 1.77 15.46 10.30
N SER A 350 3.05 15.15 10.15
CA SER A 350 4.12 16.16 10.07
C SER A 350 4.02 16.94 8.75
#